data_3b113af92d20a18e0c50d064c4ba45ef
#
_entry.id   3b113af92d20a18e0c50d064c4ba45ef
#
_cell.length_a   1.000
_cell.length_b   1.000
_cell.length_c   1.000
_cell.angle_alpha   90.00
_cell.angle_beta   90.00
_cell.angle_gamma   90.00
#
_symmetry.space_group_name_H-M   'P 1'
#
loop_
_entity.id
_entity.type
_entity.pdbx_description
1 polymer ?
#
loop_
_entity_poly.entity_id
_entity_poly.type
_entity_poly.pdbx_seq_one_letter_code
_entity_poly.pdbx_strand_id
1 'polypeptide(L)'
;MTPFFEQLSNILFLDIETASATESFAELDPRLQPEWIRKERLIRRESVLEPGELFFDRAGIHAEFGKVICVGVGFFQAKKKEKKHLFRSKVFAQEEEKETLLELKTLLEKKKWILCAHNGKEFDFPYLCRRMLIQGISLPEPLQLAGKKP
;
A
#
# COMPACT_ATOMS: atom_id res chain seq x y z
N MET A 1 -17.95 -8.72 -28.08
CA MET A 1 -16.93 -8.02 -27.27
C MET A 1 -15.71 -8.91 -27.29
N THR A 2 -14.51 -8.39 -27.56
CA THR A 2 -13.31 -9.22 -27.56
C THR A 2 -12.97 -9.65 -26.12
N PRO A 3 -12.38 -10.84 -25.90
CA PRO A 3 -12.01 -11.32 -24.56
C PRO A 3 -11.18 -10.32 -23.75
N PHE A 4 -10.39 -9.50 -24.42
CA PHE A 4 -9.59 -8.44 -23.83
C PHE A 4 -10.44 -7.41 -23.05
N PHE A 5 -11.54 -6.95 -23.61
CA PHE A 5 -12.42 -5.94 -22.97
C PHE A 5 -13.18 -6.48 -21.76
N GLU A 6 -13.43 -7.78 -21.69
CA GLU A 6 -14.03 -8.41 -20.51
C GLU A 6 -13.03 -8.49 -19.36
N GLN A 7 -11.76 -8.72 -19.66
CA GLN A 7 -10.68 -8.76 -18.67
C GLN A 7 -10.41 -7.38 -18.05
N LEU A 8 -10.51 -6.29 -18.82
CA LEU A 8 -10.28 -4.92 -18.32
C LEU A 8 -11.12 -4.57 -17.09
N SER A 9 -12.36 -5.05 -17.03
CA SER A 9 -13.21 -4.78 -15.87
C SER A 9 -12.80 -5.53 -14.61
N ASN A 10 -11.88 -6.48 -14.69
CA ASN A 10 -11.34 -7.22 -13.54
C ASN A 10 -10.01 -6.66 -13.07
N ILE A 11 -9.41 -5.71 -13.79
CA ILE A 11 -8.17 -5.05 -13.38
C ILE A 11 -8.53 -3.93 -12.41
N LEU A 12 -7.88 -3.93 -11.24
CA LEU A 12 -7.87 -2.83 -10.31
C LEU A 12 -6.49 -2.18 -10.32
N PHE A 13 -6.42 -0.97 -10.84
CA PHE A 13 -5.25 -0.12 -10.72
C PHE A 13 -5.19 0.41 -9.29
N LEU A 14 -4.01 0.40 -8.69
CA LEU A 14 -3.80 0.79 -7.31
C LEU A 14 -2.47 1.54 -7.17
N ASP A 15 -2.47 2.53 -6.33
CA ASP A 15 -1.30 3.31 -5.94
C ASP A 15 -1.45 3.75 -4.48
N ILE A 16 -0.35 3.83 -3.71
CA ILE A 16 -0.36 4.24 -2.31
C ILE A 16 0.54 5.44 -2.06
N GLU A 17 0.11 6.32 -1.16
CA GLU A 17 0.97 7.34 -0.58
C GLU A 17 1.25 7.01 0.88
N THR A 18 2.49 7.17 1.26
CA THR A 18 2.99 6.80 2.59
C THR A 18 3.76 7.94 3.25
N ALA A 19 3.79 7.93 4.57
CA ALA A 19 4.62 8.84 5.36
C ALA A 19 5.25 8.10 6.53
N SER A 20 6.16 8.75 7.26
CA SER A 20 6.64 8.28 8.56
C SER A 20 5.48 8.10 9.54
N ALA A 21 5.57 7.09 10.41
CA ALA A 21 4.51 6.80 11.40
C ALA A 21 4.31 7.95 12.39
N THR A 22 5.39 8.66 12.72
CA THR A 22 5.43 9.83 13.62
C THR A 22 6.16 10.98 12.95
N GLU A 23 6.01 12.19 13.50
CA GLU A 23 6.67 13.39 12.97
C GLU A 23 8.19 13.38 13.23
N SER A 24 8.61 12.73 14.31
CA SER A 24 10.02 12.64 14.68
C SER A 24 10.39 11.23 15.14
N PHE A 25 11.70 10.92 15.09
CA PHE A 25 12.25 9.69 15.63
C PHE A 25 12.02 9.55 17.15
N ALA A 26 12.04 10.66 17.89
CA ALA A 26 11.82 10.65 19.34
C ALA A 26 10.41 10.20 19.73
N GLU A 27 9.42 10.42 18.85
CA GLU A 27 8.02 10.00 19.06
C GLU A 27 7.76 8.54 18.64
N LEU A 28 8.68 7.92 17.92
CA LEU A 28 8.57 6.52 17.54
C LEU A 28 8.53 5.64 18.79
N ASP A 29 7.68 4.61 18.76
CA ASP A 29 7.61 3.61 19.85
C ASP A 29 9.02 3.20 20.28
N PRO A 30 9.37 3.32 21.57
CA PRO A 30 10.72 2.99 22.08
C PRO A 30 11.21 1.59 21.71
N ARG A 31 10.28 0.65 21.47
CA ARG A 31 10.62 -0.70 21.03
C ARG A 31 11.10 -0.75 19.58
N LEU A 32 10.66 0.21 18.75
CA LEU A 32 11.04 0.30 17.34
C LEU A 32 12.26 1.18 17.09
N GLN A 33 12.61 2.05 18.03
CA GLN A 33 13.77 2.95 17.88
C GLN A 33 15.09 2.19 17.62
N PRO A 34 15.46 1.11 18.36
CA PRO A 34 16.66 0.33 18.07
C PRO A 34 16.63 -0.31 16.67
N GLU A 35 15.45 -0.75 16.23
CA GLU A 35 15.30 -1.35 14.90
C GLU A 35 15.45 -0.31 13.79
N TRP A 36 14.94 0.91 14.00
CA TRP A 36 15.19 2.02 13.07
C TRP A 36 16.67 2.35 12.98
N ILE A 37 17.38 2.48 14.11
CA ILE A 37 18.82 2.76 14.14
C ILE A 37 19.59 1.70 13.34
N ARG A 38 19.23 0.41 13.50
CA ARG A 38 19.82 -0.69 12.73
C ARG A 38 19.55 -0.51 11.23
N LYS A 39 18.32 -0.18 10.86
CA LYS A 39 17.90 0.06 9.47
C LYS A 39 18.63 1.25 8.87
N GLU A 40 18.68 2.35 9.61
CA GLU A 40 19.34 3.58 9.21
C GLU A 40 20.82 3.37 8.90
N ARG A 41 21.54 2.57 9.69
CA ARG A 41 22.95 2.20 9.43
C ARG A 41 23.14 1.47 8.10
N LEU A 42 22.16 0.70 7.65
CA LEU A 42 22.19 0.01 6.34
C LEU A 42 21.91 0.97 5.18
N ILE A 43 21.13 2.01 5.42
CA ILE A 43 20.77 3.03 4.40
C ILE A 43 21.94 4.02 4.22
N ARG A 44 22.63 4.35 5.30
CA ARG A 44 23.79 5.26 5.31
C ARG A 44 24.97 4.60 4.61
N ARG A 45 25.40 5.18 3.53
CA ARG A 45 26.62 4.70 2.87
C ARG A 45 27.89 5.36 3.43
N GLU A 46 27.85 6.60 3.96
CA GLU A 46 29.12 7.33 4.35
C GLU A 46 28.94 8.60 5.23
N SER A 47 27.86 8.85 5.94
CA SER A 47 27.73 10.07 6.72
C SER A 47 27.68 9.84 8.24
N VAL A 48 28.39 10.69 8.98
CA VAL A 48 28.31 10.80 10.44
C VAL A 48 27.08 11.67 10.75
N LEU A 49 25.91 11.03 10.76
CA LEU A 49 24.65 11.67 11.17
C LEU A 49 24.24 11.17 12.54
N GLU A 50 23.53 11.99 13.29
CA GLU A 50 22.95 11.55 14.56
C GLU A 50 21.90 10.45 14.34
N PRO A 51 21.76 9.49 15.28
CA PRO A 51 20.73 8.47 15.18
C PRO A 51 19.33 9.07 15.01
N GLY A 52 18.58 8.59 14.01
CA GLY A 52 17.22 9.06 13.72
C GLY A 52 17.14 10.25 12.77
N GLU A 53 18.26 10.82 12.34
CA GLU A 53 18.26 12.00 11.43
C GLU A 53 17.60 11.73 10.10
N LEU A 54 17.68 10.48 9.58
CA LEU A 54 17.02 10.09 8.34
C LEU A 54 15.57 9.64 8.55
N PHE A 55 15.06 9.64 9.78
CA PHE A 55 13.75 9.05 10.08
C PHE A 55 12.63 9.72 9.27
N PHE A 56 12.51 11.02 9.35
CA PHE A 56 11.43 11.74 8.68
C PHE A 56 11.40 11.51 7.17
N ASP A 57 12.58 11.57 6.54
CA ASP A 57 12.71 11.48 5.07
C ASP A 57 12.61 10.05 4.54
N ARG A 58 12.91 9.05 5.37
CA ARG A 58 13.10 7.67 4.90
C ARG A 58 12.16 6.64 5.54
N ALA A 59 11.60 6.92 6.71
CA ALA A 59 10.77 5.95 7.41
C ALA A 59 9.50 5.58 6.62
N GLY A 60 8.94 6.53 5.88
CA GLY A 60 7.69 6.33 5.12
C GLY A 60 7.76 5.21 4.07
N ILE A 61 8.94 4.89 3.53
CA ILE A 61 9.10 3.79 2.56
C ILE A 61 9.21 2.40 3.21
N HIS A 62 9.29 2.34 4.53
CA HIS A 62 9.38 1.09 5.30
C HIS A 62 8.11 0.88 6.11
N ALA A 63 7.35 -0.15 5.79
CA ALA A 63 6.03 -0.39 6.37
C ALA A 63 6.05 -0.53 7.91
N GLU A 64 7.17 -0.95 8.49
CA GLU A 64 7.36 -1.11 9.93
C GLU A 64 7.47 0.25 10.66
N PHE A 65 7.91 1.29 9.94
CA PHE A 65 8.19 2.63 10.49
C PHE A 65 7.33 3.72 9.86
N GLY A 66 6.56 3.36 8.84
CA GLY A 66 5.66 4.27 8.12
C GLY A 66 4.19 3.97 8.35
N LYS A 67 3.36 4.72 7.65
CA LYS A 67 1.90 4.53 7.58
C LYS A 67 1.40 4.83 6.17
N VAL A 68 0.26 4.25 5.80
CA VAL A 68 -0.47 4.59 4.57
C VAL A 68 -1.28 5.86 4.82
N ILE A 69 -1.07 6.88 4.00
CA ILE A 69 -1.83 8.14 4.05
C ILE A 69 -3.09 8.01 3.22
N CYS A 70 -2.95 7.52 1.98
CA CYS A 70 -4.11 7.26 1.13
C CYS A 70 -3.83 6.13 0.15
N VAL A 71 -4.90 5.58 -0.40
CA VAL A 71 -4.86 4.57 -1.46
C VAL A 71 -5.73 5.05 -2.61
N GLY A 72 -5.10 5.34 -3.75
CA GLY A 72 -5.78 5.60 -5.01
C GLY A 72 -6.14 4.29 -5.71
N VAL A 73 -7.36 4.17 -6.19
CA VAL A 73 -7.79 3.01 -6.98
C VAL A 73 -8.53 3.43 -8.23
N GLY A 74 -8.42 2.62 -9.30
CA GLY A 74 -9.14 2.84 -10.54
C GLY A 74 -9.49 1.53 -11.23
N PHE A 75 -10.62 1.48 -11.93
CA PHE A 75 -11.04 0.31 -12.70
C PHE A 75 -11.98 0.71 -13.84
N PHE A 76 -12.07 -0.16 -14.85
CA PHE A 76 -13.00 0.01 -15.95
C PHE A 76 -14.33 -0.68 -15.66
N GLN A 77 -15.43 0.05 -15.76
CA GLN A 77 -16.79 -0.44 -15.68
C GLN A 77 -17.38 -0.60 -17.08
N ALA A 78 -17.74 -1.83 -17.47
CA ALA A 78 -18.39 -2.08 -18.74
C ALA A 78 -19.83 -1.58 -18.72
N LYS A 79 -20.19 -0.71 -19.65
CA LYS A 79 -21.58 -0.33 -19.95
C LYS A 79 -22.08 -1.14 -21.14
N LYS A 80 -22.58 -2.34 -20.89
CA LYS A 80 -22.96 -3.31 -21.92
C LYS A 80 -23.92 -2.74 -22.98
N LYS A 81 -24.91 -1.92 -22.57
CA LYS A 81 -25.90 -1.30 -23.48
C LYS A 81 -25.25 -0.30 -24.45
N GLU A 82 -24.24 0.42 -24.01
CA GLU A 82 -23.59 1.48 -24.81
C GLU A 82 -22.33 0.97 -25.54
N LYS A 83 -21.93 -0.29 -25.33
CA LYS A 83 -20.65 -0.88 -25.82
C LYS A 83 -19.43 -0.03 -25.47
N LYS A 84 -19.47 0.63 -24.31
CA LYS A 84 -18.41 1.53 -23.80
C LYS A 84 -17.87 1.05 -22.45
N HIS A 85 -16.66 1.48 -22.13
CA HIS A 85 -16.07 1.33 -20.82
C HIS A 85 -15.94 2.72 -20.18
N LEU A 86 -16.39 2.81 -18.93
CA LEU A 86 -16.24 4.00 -18.12
C LEU A 86 -15.15 3.74 -17.09
N PHE A 87 -14.12 4.59 -17.06
CA PHE A 87 -13.12 4.55 -15.99
C PHE A 87 -13.70 5.16 -14.72
N ARG A 88 -13.56 4.46 -13.61
CA ARG A 88 -13.94 4.91 -12.28
C ARG A 88 -12.70 4.96 -11.42
N SER A 89 -12.56 6.03 -10.66
CA SER A 89 -11.49 6.17 -9.66
C SER A 89 -12.07 6.56 -8.31
N LYS A 90 -11.38 6.18 -7.25
CA LYS A 90 -11.68 6.56 -5.87
C LYS A 90 -10.37 6.66 -5.10
N VAL A 91 -10.33 7.55 -4.13
CA VAL A 91 -9.28 7.62 -3.12
C VAL A 91 -9.88 7.22 -1.78
N PHE A 92 -9.19 6.35 -1.06
CA PHE A 92 -9.44 6.04 0.34
C PHE A 92 -8.41 6.83 1.16
N ALA A 93 -8.89 7.73 2.00
CA ALA A 93 -8.06 8.57 2.87
C ALA A 93 -8.91 8.97 4.08
N GLN A 94 -8.81 8.18 5.14
CA GLN A 94 -9.47 8.45 6.41
C GLN A 94 -8.47 9.03 7.40
N GLU A 95 -8.94 9.63 8.47
CA GLU A 95 -8.09 10.17 9.52
C GLU A 95 -7.23 9.07 10.16
N GLU A 96 -7.84 7.91 10.41
CA GLU A 96 -7.15 6.74 10.91
C GLU A 96 -6.75 5.78 9.76
N GLU A 97 -5.48 5.41 9.71
CA GLU A 97 -4.95 4.46 8.72
C GLU A 97 -5.77 3.15 8.67
N LYS A 98 -6.17 2.65 9.84
CA LYS A 98 -6.93 1.41 9.94
C LYS A 98 -8.23 1.47 9.16
N GLU A 99 -8.93 2.60 9.19
CA GLU A 99 -10.19 2.80 8.47
C GLU A 99 -9.96 2.83 6.95
N THR A 100 -8.91 3.52 6.51
CA THR A 100 -8.46 3.51 5.10
C THR A 100 -8.21 2.09 4.60
N LEU A 101 -7.49 1.28 5.38
CA LEU A 101 -7.17 -0.10 5.02
C LEU A 101 -8.40 -1.02 5.04
N LEU A 102 -9.36 -0.81 5.95
CA LEU A 102 -10.62 -1.56 6.01
C LEU A 102 -11.53 -1.24 4.81
N GLU A 103 -11.60 0.02 4.39
CA GLU A 103 -12.34 0.39 3.17
C GLU A 103 -11.72 -0.23 1.92
N LEU A 104 -10.38 -0.21 1.81
CA LEU A 104 -9.67 -0.89 0.73
C LEU A 104 -9.96 -2.39 0.73
N LYS A 105 -9.87 -3.04 1.90
CA LYS A 105 -10.19 -4.47 2.05
C LYS A 105 -11.59 -4.77 1.55
N THR A 106 -12.58 -3.96 1.95
CA THR A 106 -13.97 -4.11 1.50
C THR A 106 -14.09 -4.05 -0.03
N LEU A 107 -13.32 -3.20 -0.71
CA LEU A 107 -13.27 -3.17 -2.17
C LEU A 107 -12.62 -4.43 -2.74
N LEU A 108 -11.50 -4.85 -2.17
CA LEU A 108 -10.73 -6.00 -2.65
C LEU A 108 -11.52 -7.33 -2.54
N GLU A 109 -12.41 -7.43 -1.56
CA GLU A 109 -13.25 -8.62 -1.34
C GLU A 109 -14.51 -8.68 -2.23
N LYS A 110 -14.85 -7.59 -2.98
CA LYS A 110 -16.06 -7.56 -3.82
C LYS A 110 -16.02 -8.52 -5.00
N LYS A 111 -14.84 -8.81 -5.54
CA LYS A 111 -14.64 -9.77 -6.64
C LYS A 111 -13.16 -10.16 -6.76
N LYS A 112 -12.88 -11.14 -7.60
CA LYS A 112 -11.49 -11.51 -7.92
C LYS A 112 -10.86 -10.44 -8.80
N TRP A 113 -10.12 -9.53 -8.18
CA TRP A 113 -9.37 -8.50 -8.85
C TRP A 113 -8.03 -9.01 -9.36
N ILE A 114 -7.62 -8.53 -10.53
CA ILE A 114 -6.23 -8.57 -11.01
C ILE A 114 -5.62 -7.23 -10.60
N LEU A 115 -4.68 -7.24 -9.67
CA LEU A 115 -4.06 -6.01 -9.19
C LEU A 115 -3.02 -5.51 -10.19
N CYS A 116 -3.02 -4.21 -10.45
CA CYS A 116 -2.07 -3.50 -11.29
C CYS A 116 -1.58 -2.25 -10.56
N ALA A 117 -0.27 -2.14 -10.36
CA ALA A 117 0.38 -0.98 -9.77
C ALA A 117 1.75 -0.77 -10.41
N HIS A 118 2.28 0.44 -10.33
CA HIS A 118 3.66 0.71 -10.73
C HIS A 118 4.61 0.14 -9.67
N ASN A 119 5.45 -0.83 -10.07
CA ASN A 119 6.32 -1.56 -9.14
C ASN A 119 5.59 -2.20 -7.93
N GLY A 120 4.30 -2.52 -8.09
CA GLY A 120 3.43 -2.92 -6.99
C GLY A 120 3.85 -4.20 -6.26
N LYS A 121 4.51 -5.14 -6.96
CA LYS A 121 5.01 -6.38 -6.35
C LYS A 121 6.16 -6.13 -5.36
N GLU A 122 6.97 -5.10 -5.61
CA GLU A 122 8.13 -4.76 -4.79
C GLU A 122 7.79 -3.74 -3.69
N PHE A 123 6.77 -2.89 -3.92
CA PHE A 123 6.43 -1.82 -2.98
C PHE A 123 4.98 -1.88 -2.49
N ASP A 124 3.98 -1.50 -3.30
CA ASP A 124 2.60 -1.28 -2.85
C ASP A 124 1.99 -2.50 -2.16
N PHE A 125 2.05 -3.65 -2.80
CA PHE A 125 1.38 -4.85 -2.28
C PHE A 125 2.03 -5.36 -0.99
N PRO A 126 3.36 -5.56 -0.90
CA PRO A 126 3.98 -5.96 0.36
C PRO A 126 3.86 -4.90 1.45
N TYR A 127 3.85 -3.60 1.10
CA TYR A 127 3.62 -2.54 2.06
C TYR A 127 2.22 -2.64 2.67
N LEU A 128 1.18 -2.72 1.84
CA LEU A 128 -0.21 -2.88 2.28
C LEU A 128 -0.39 -4.15 3.13
N CYS A 129 0.20 -5.28 2.72
CA CYS A 129 0.14 -6.52 3.49
C CYS A 129 0.70 -6.33 4.90
N ARG A 130 1.90 -5.74 5.03
CA ARG A 130 2.52 -5.49 6.33
C ARG A 130 1.69 -4.53 7.18
N ARG A 131 1.21 -3.43 6.60
CA ARG A 131 0.38 -2.47 7.34
C ARG A 131 -0.93 -3.08 7.80
N MET A 132 -1.62 -3.86 6.96
CA MET A 132 -2.82 -4.59 7.36
C MET A 132 -2.54 -5.51 8.55
N LEU A 133 -1.46 -6.30 8.50
CA LEU A 133 -1.09 -7.19 9.61
C LEU A 133 -0.76 -6.42 10.89
N ILE A 134 -0.01 -5.30 10.79
CA ILE A 134 0.31 -4.43 11.93
C ILE A 134 -0.97 -3.86 12.56
N GLN A 135 -1.97 -3.51 11.74
CA GLN A 135 -3.27 -3.02 12.19
C GLN A 135 -4.24 -4.12 12.64
N GLY A 136 -3.82 -5.39 12.62
CA GLY A 136 -4.66 -6.53 13.00
C GLY A 136 -5.76 -6.85 11.98
N ILE A 137 -5.55 -6.50 10.70
CA ILE A 137 -6.49 -6.74 9.61
C ILE A 137 -6.03 -7.99 8.83
N SER A 138 -6.94 -8.96 8.65
CA SER A 138 -6.69 -10.14 7.83
C SER A 138 -6.56 -9.76 6.35
N LEU A 139 -5.59 -10.37 5.65
CA LEU A 139 -5.32 -10.09 4.25
C LEU A 139 -6.47 -10.58 3.35
N PRO A 140 -7.01 -9.73 2.45
CA PRO A 140 -7.96 -10.14 1.44
C PRO A 140 -7.28 -11.04 0.38
N GLU A 141 -8.05 -11.89 -0.29
CA GLU A 141 -7.54 -12.90 -1.25
C GLU A 141 -6.61 -12.31 -2.32
N PRO A 142 -6.87 -11.15 -2.95
CA PRO A 142 -5.96 -10.59 -3.94
C PRO A 142 -4.56 -10.20 -3.41
N LEU A 143 -4.43 -9.95 -2.11
CA LEU A 143 -3.15 -9.64 -1.44
C LEU A 143 -2.48 -10.86 -0.81
N GLN A 144 -3.08 -12.05 -0.86
CA GLN A 144 -2.45 -13.29 -0.42
C GLN A 144 -1.50 -13.80 -1.50
N LEU A 145 -0.32 -13.20 -1.58
CA LEU A 145 0.67 -13.46 -2.63
C LEU A 145 1.62 -14.62 -2.31
N ALA A 146 1.66 -15.08 -1.07
CA ALA A 146 2.55 -16.15 -0.63
C ALA A 146 2.33 -17.45 -1.44
N GLY A 147 3.42 -17.97 -2.05
CA GLY A 147 3.37 -19.20 -2.84
C GLY A 147 2.75 -19.07 -4.24
N LYS A 148 2.25 -17.92 -4.62
CA LYS A 148 1.79 -17.67 -6.00
C LYS A 148 3.01 -17.39 -6.89
N LYS A 149 3.11 -18.10 -8.00
CA LYS A 149 4.11 -17.79 -9.04
C LYS A 149 3.82 -16.40 -9.62
N PRO A 150 4.86 -15.64 -10.00
CA PRO A 150 4.69 -14.34 -10.64
C PRO A 150 3.93 -14.43 -11.96
#